data_47463c937efbb58174e50147a913b542
#
_entry.id   47463c937efbb58174e50147a913b542
#
_cell.length_a   1.000
_cell.length_b   1.000
_cell.length_c   1.000
_cell.angle_alpha   90.00
_cell.angle_beta   90.00
_cell.angle_gamma   90.00
#
_symmetry.space_group_name_H-M   'P 1'
#
loop_
_entity.id
_entity.type
_entity.pdbx_description
1 polymer ?
#
loop_
_entity_poly.entity_id
_entity_poly.type
_entity_poly.pdbx_seq_one_letter_code
_entity_poly.pdbx_strand_id
1 'polypeptide(L)'
;RETWGETVERYIQNIVCNPELGSVPNKIVDEIRNAILSLEVMPSMRSLMTAGKASSRDNTCMYNCSYLPVDDPKSFDEAMFILLCGTGVGFSVERQFITKLPDVPNLFQSETCVVIKDSKEGWAKGLRQVLALLWAGEIPKWDVSKVRPAGARLKTFGGRASGPAPLIDLFNFAVTTFKQAQGRRLSSIECHDLMCKIGEVVVVGGCL
;
A
#
# COMPACT_ATOMS: atom_id res chain seq x y z
N ARG A 1 27.63 -5.53 3.30
CA ARG A 1 26.98 -5.48 1.96
C ARG A 1 26.99 -6.92 1.41
N GLU A 2 25.90 -7.34 0.81
CA GLU A 2 25.75 -8.62 0.15
C GLU A 2 26.47 -8.60 -1.21
N THR A 3 27.17 -9.68 -1.55
CA THR A 3 27.78 -9.90 -2.88
C THR A 3 26.73 -10.42 -3.85
N TRP A 4 27.04 -10.41 -5.17
CA TRP A 4 26.13 -10.98 -6.18
C TRP A 4 25.85 -12.46 -5.94
N GLY A 5 26.87 -13.25 -5.64
CA GLY A 5 26.71 -14.67 -5.30
C GLY A 5 25.78 -14.91 -4.10
N GLU A 6 25.95 -14.14 -3.03
CA GLU A 6 25.09 -14.22 -1.84
C GLU A 6 23.65 -13.81 -2.15
N THR A 7 23.44 -12.79 -2.99
CA THR A 7 22.11 -12.37 -3.45
C THR A 7 21.43 -13.49 -4.22
N VAL A 8 22.14 -14.12 -5.16
CA VAL A 8 21.61 -15.24 -5.96
C VAL A 8 21.27 -16.42 -5.06
N GLU A 9 22.15 -16.79 -4.14
CA GLU A 9 21.90 -17.91 -3.24
C GLU A 9 20.71 -17.66 -2.32
N ARG A 10 20.56 -16.44 -1.80
CA ARG A 10 19.37 -16.04 -1.03
C ARG A 10 18.09 -16.15 -1.87
N TYR A 11 18.12 -15.74 -3.14
CA TYR A 11 16.99 -15.90 -4.06
C TYR A 11 16.66 -17.38 -4.31
N ILE A 12 17.67 -18.20 -4.60
CA ILE A 12 17.48 -19.64 -4.82
C ILE A 12 16.84 -20.30 -3.60
N GLN A 13 17.39 -20.07 -2.40
CA GLN A 13 16.89 -20.69 -1.18
C GLN A 13 15.48 -20.28 -0.79
N ASN A 14 15.11 -19.01 -0.98
CA ASN A 14 13.85 -18.49 -0.47
C ASN A 14 12.74 -18.42 -1.52
N ILE A 15 13.06 -18.45 -2.81
CA ILE A 15 12.08 -18.38 -3.89
C ILE A 15 12.04 -19.69 -4.67
N VAL A 16 13.15 -20.12 -5.26
CA VAL A 16 13.17 -21.32 -6.11
C VAL A 16 12.93 -22.59 -5.31
N CYS A 17 13.57 -22.70 -4.15
CA CYS A 17 13.47 -23.86 -3.25
C CYS A 17 12.39 -23.67 -2.15
N ASN A 18 11.47 -22.72 -2.32
CA ASN A 18 10.39 -22.52 -1.35
C ASN A 18 9.47 -23.76 -1.31
N PRO A 19 9.35 -24.45 -0.15
CA PRO A 19 8.54 -25.67 -0.04
C PRO A 19 7.05 -25.46 -0.37
N GLU A 20 6.53 -24.24 -0.18
CA GLU A 20 5.14 -23.89 -0.49
C GLU A 20 4.85 -23.89 -2.00
N LEU A 21 5.89 -23.72 -2.84
CA LEU A 21 5.78 -23.71 -4.29
C LEU A 21 6.01 -25.08 -4.93
N GLY A 22 6.30 -26.09 -4.10
CA GLY A 22 6.57 -27.46 -4.54
C GLY A 22 8.07 -27.77 -4.64
N SER A 23 8.39 -29.03 -4.99
CA SER A 23 9.77 -29.52 -5.09
C SER A 23 10.33 -29.30 -6.50
N VAL A 24 11.43 -28.57 -6.61
CA VAL A 24 12.18 -28.40 -7.86
C VAL A 24 13.36 -29.36 -7.85
N PRO A 25 13.59 -30.19 -8.91
CA PRO A 25 14.74 -31.06 -9.00
C PRO A 25 16.06 -30.31 -8.89
N ASN A 26 17.02 -30.84 -8.12
CA ASN A 26 18.32 -30.20 -7.88
C ASN A 26 19.02 -29.76 -9.18
N LYS A 27 18.98 -30.59 -10.22
CA LYS A 27 19.56 -30.25 -11.53
C LYS A 27 19.00 -28.94 -12.09
N ILE A 28 17.69 -28.73 -12.00
CA ILE A 28 17.01 -27.49 -12.46
C ILE A 28 17.39 -26.32 -11.55
N VAL A 29 17.48 -26.52 -10.24
CA VAL A 29 17.94 -25.49 -9.30
C VAL A 29 19.35 -25.01 -9.67
N ASP A 30 20.26 -25.95 -10.00
CA ASP A 30 21.63 -25.60 -10.39
C ASP A 30 21.68 -24.89 -11.76
N GLU A 31 20.85 -25.29 -12.71
CA GLU A 31 20.74 -24.62 -14.01
C GLU A 31 20.24 -23.16 -13.82
N ILE A 32 19.20 -22.94 -13.00
CA ILE A 32 18.67 -21.60 -12.68
C ILE A 32 19.75 -20.76 -11.98
N ARG A 33 20.43 -21.34 -10.98
CA ARG A 33 21.51 -20.65 -10.25
C ARG A 33 22.62 -20.19 -11.19
N ASN A 34 23.08 -21.05 -12.06
CA ASN A 34 24.17 -20.76 -12.98
C ASN A 34 23.77 -19.71 -14.02
N ALA A 35 22.55 -19.80 -14.57
CA ALA A 35 22.03 -18.82 -15.52
C ALA A 35 21.89 -17.42 -14.90
N ILE A 36 21.51 -17.32 -13.62
CA ILE A 36 21.44 -16.05 -12.91
C ILE A 36 22.86 -15.53 -12.58
N LEU A 37 23.75 -16.38 -12.11
CA LEU A 37 25.14 -15.99 -11.79
C LEU A 37 25.89 -15.47 -13.00
N SER A 38 25.70 -16.11 -14.17
CA SER A 38 26.32 -15.73 -15.47
C SER A 38 25.61 -14.53 -16.13
N LEU A 39 24.50 -14.03 -15.57
CA LEU A 39 23.66 -12.95 -16.14
C LEU A 39 22.99 -13.31 -17.48
N GLU A 40 22.84 -14.59 -17.80
CA GLU A 40 22.02 -15.05 -18.93
C GLU A 40 20.54 -14.80 -18.71
N VAL A 41 20.10 -14.92 -17.45
CA VAL A 41 18.74 -14.64 -17.01
C VAL A 41 18.79 -13.72 -15.80
N MET A 42 17.91 -12.71 -15.78
CA MET A 42 17.74 -11.82 -14.64
C MET A 42 16.32 -11.95 -14.09
N PRO A 43 16.15 -12.45 -12.86
CA PRO A 43 14.86 -12.39 -12.17
C PRO A 43 14.41 -10.96 -11.92
N SER A 44 13.14 -10.77 -11.54
CA SER A 44 12.66 -9.46 -11.10
C SER A 44 13.58 -8.88 -10.01
N MET A 45 14.00 -7.63 -10.19
CA MET A 45 14.83 -6.92 -9.21
C MET A 45 14.15 -6.89 -7.83
N ARG A 46 12.82 -6.73 -7.80
CA ARG A 46 12.04 -6.78 -6.55
C ARG A 46 12.16 -8.13 -5.86
N SER A 47 12.03 -9.22 -6.61
CA SER A 47 12.18 -10.57 -6.05
C SER A 47 13.60 -10.81 -5.53
N LEU A 48 14.64 -10.39 -6.29
CA LEU A 48 16.03 -10.47 -5.82
C LEU A 48 16.26 -9.64 -4.56
N MET A 49 15.73 -8.42 -4.49
CA MET A 49 15.91 -7.53 -3.36
C MET A 49 15.19 -8.01 -2.09
N THR A 50 14.00 -8.57 -2.24
CA THR A 50 13.10 -8.89 -1.11
C THR A 50 13.09 -10.36 -0.71
N ALA A 51 13.68 -11.27 -1.50
CA ALA A 51 13.78 -12.69 -1.18
C ALA A 51 14.28 -12.93 0.24
N GLY A 52 13.59 -13.78 0.99
CA GLY A 52 13.89 -14.09 2.39
C GLY A 52 12.91 -13.44 3.36
N LYS A 53 13.41 -12.87 4.45
CA LYS A 53 12.57 -12.37 5.56
C LYS A 53 11.48 -11.37 5.13
N ALA A 54 11.74 -10.52 4.13
CA ALA A 54 10.78 -9.55 3.67
C ALA A 54 9.62 -10.21 2.93
N SER A 55 9.92 -11.06 1.94
CA SER A 55 8.92 -11.79 1.16
C SER A 55 8.13 -12.81 1.99
N SER A 56 8.78 -13.46 2.98
CA SER A 56 8.10 -14.39 3.90
C SER A 56 7.14 -13.68 4.85
N ARG A 57 7.39 -12.41 5.17
CA ARG A 57 6.50 -11.61 6.00
C ARG A 57 5.29 -11.08 5.21
N ASP A 58 5.53 -10.59 4.01
CA ASP A 58 4.52 -9.99 3.13
C ASP A 58 5.06 -10.00 1.69
N ASN A 59 4.49 -10.87 0.86
CA ASN A 59 4.93 -11.05 -0.53
C ASN A 59 4.52 -9.91 -1.47
N THR A 60 3.66 -8.98 -1.03
CA THR A 60 3.26 -7.81 -1.82
C THR A 60 4.48 -6.98 -2.25
N CYS A 61 5.53 -6.92 -1.42
CA CYS A 61 6.76 -6.20 -1.74
C CYS A 61 7.54 -6.76 -2.93
N MET A 62 7.23 -7.98 -3.40
CA MET A 62 7.87 -8.62 -4.55
C MET A 62 7.33 -8.11 -5.90
N TYR A 63 6.16 -7.47 -5.91
CA TYR A 63 5.52 -6.97 -7.12
C TYR A 63 5.92 -5.52 -7.40
N ASN A 64 6.19 -5.21 -8.68
CA ASN A 64 6.48 -3.84 -9.10
C ASN A 64 5.21 -3.03 -9.31
N CYS A 65 4.17 -3.66 -9.88
CA CYS A 65 2.94 -3.01 -10.28
C CYS A 65 1.74 -3.89 -9.93
N SER A 66 0.62 -3.23 -9.70
CA SER A 66 -0.69 -3.83 -9.47
C SER A 66 -1.77 -2.99 -10.13
N TYR A 67 -2.98 -3.52 -10.18
CA TYR A 67 -4.16 -2.83 -10.67
C TYR A 67 -5.34 -3.15 -9.74
N LEU A 68 -6.19 -2.15 -9.51
CA LEU A 68 -7.48 -2.34 -8.84
C LEU A 68 -8.55 -1.41 -9.43
N PRO A 69 -9.81 -1.87 -9.56
CA PRO A 69 -10.95 -1.01 -9.82
C PRO A 69 -11.41 -0.33 -8.53
N VAL A 70 -11.93 0.89 -8.63
CA VAL A 70 -12.55 1.60 -7.49
C VAL A 70 -14.03 1.25 -7.46
N ASP A 71 -14.35 0.06 -6.97
CA ASP A 71 -15.71 -0.49 -6.95
C ASP A 71 -16.19 -0.94 -5.55
N ASP A 72 -15.32 -0.81 -4.56
CA ASP A 72 -15.61 -1.04 -3.14
C ASP A 72 -14.94 0.07 -2.31
N PRO A 73 -15.53 0.54 -1.21
CA PRO A 73 -14.89 1.47 -0.28
C PRO A 73 -13.48 1.06 0.17
N LYS A 74 -13.20 -0.26 0.21
CA LYS A 74 -11.87 -0.78 0.55
C LYS A 74 -10.81 -0.52 -0.50
N SER A 75 -11.19 -0.26 -1.75
CA SER A 75 -10.23 0.00 -2.82
C SER A 75 -9.25 1.14 -2.47
N PHE A 76 -9.69 2.12 -1.70
CA PHE A 76 -8.86 3.26 -1.30
C PHE A 76 -7.76 2.89 -0.30
N ASP A 77 -8.09 2.13 0.74
CA ASP A 77 -7.11 1.73 1.74
C ASP A 77 -6.22 0.57 1.26
N GLU A 78 -6.74 -0.30 0.40
CA GLU A 78 -5.95 -1.32 -0.29
C GLU A 78 -4.90 -0.69 -1.20
N ALA A 79 -5.26 0.35 -1.96
CA ALA A 79 -4.31 1.12 -2.76
C ALA A 79 -3.23 1.74 -1.88
N MET A 80 -3.59 2.37 -0.75
CA MET A 80 -2.62 2.91 0.20
C MET A 80 -1.67 1.83 0.71
N PHE A 81 -2.20 0.67 1.13
CA PHE A 81 -1.38 -0.43 1.65
C PHE A 81 -0.38 -0.94 0.61
N ILE A 82 -0.84 -1.18 -0.61
CA ILE A 82 0.00 -1.67 -1.72
C ILE A 82 1.10 -0.66 -2.05
N LEU A 83 0.75 0.64 -2.14
CA LEU A 83 1.71 1.71 -2.35
C LEU A 83 2.75 1.79 -1.22
N LEU A 84 2.32 1.64 0.05
CA LEU A 84 3.23 1.61 1.22
C LEU A 84 4.13 0.36 1.24
N CYS A 85 3.78 -0.71 0.53
CA CYS A 85 4.67 -1.85 0.26
C CYS A 85 5.68 -1.56 -0.86
N GLY A 86 5.62 -0.38 -1.49
CA GLY A 86 6.50 0.03 -2.58
C GLY A 86 6.07 -0.48 -3.95
N THR A 87 4.87 -1.02 -4.09
CA THR A 87 4.29 -1.49 -5.35
C THR A 87 3.45 -0.37 -5.98
N GLY A 88 3.66 -0.08 -7.25
CA GLY A 88 2.84 0.88 -8.00
C GLY A 88 1.40 0.37 -8.17
N VAL A 89 0.43 1.28 -8.09
CA VAL A 89 -0.99 0.95 -8.24
C VAL A 89 -1.57 1.70 -9.43
N GLY A 90 -1.94 0.99 -10.49
CA GLY A 90 -2.87 1.47 -11.50
C GLY A 90 -4.30 1.28 -11.01
N PHE A 91 -5.18 2.23 -11.28
CA PHE A 91 -6.57 2.13 -10.85
C PHE A 91 -7.54 2.60 -11.93
N SER A 92 -8.79 2.14 -11.85
CA SER A 92 -9.86 2.60 -12.72
C SER A 92 -11.00 3.19 -11.90
N VAL A 93 -11.46 4.37 -12.34
CA VAL A 93 -12.63 5.10 -11.80
C VAL A 93 -13.72 5.21 -12.86
N GLU A 94 -13.77 4.26 -13.78
CA GLU A 94 -14.79 4.21 -14.81
C GLU A 94 -16.18 3.99 -14.20
N ARG A 95 -17.20 4.48 -14.90
CA ARG A 95 -18.57 4.47 -14.42
C ARG A 95 -19.05 3.09 -13.94
N GLN A 96 -18.70 2.02 -14.64
CA GLN A 96 -19.08 0.65 -14.28
C GLN A 96 -18.55 0.19 -12.92
N PHE A 97 -17.47 0.79 -12.44
CA PHE A 97 -16.90 0.49 -11.13
C PHE A 97 -17.50 1.39 -10.05
N ILE A 98 -17.38 2.71 -10.21
CA ILE A 98 -17.81 3.65 -9.17
C ILE A 98 -19.31 3.59 -8.87
N THR A 99 -20.15 3.11 -9.81
CA THR A 99 -21.58 2.93 -9.56
C THR A 99 -21.89 1.87 -8.49
N LYS A 100 -20.91 1.03 -8.12
CA LYS A 100 -21.03 0.07 -7.04
C LYS A 100 -20.76 0.65 -5.66
N LEU A 101 -20.14 1.85 -5.60
CA LEU A 101 -19.92 2.53 -4.34
C LEU A 101 -21.25 2.96 -3.72
N PRO A 102 -21.36 3.00 -2.39
CA PRO A 102 -22.57 3.51 -1.73
C PRO A 102 -22.72 5.03 -1.91
N ASP A 103 -23.96 5.52 -1.78
CA ASP A 103 -24.24 6.94 -1.72
C ASP A 103 -23.65 7.52 -0.42
N VAL A 104 -23.21 8.76 -0.48
CA VAL A 104 -22.73 9.50 0.70
C VAL A 104 -23.95 10.06 1.44
N PRO A 105 -24.21 9.67 2.68
CA PRO A 105 -25.32 10.19 3.46
C PRO A 105 -25.07 11.65 3.92
N ASN A 106 -26.06 12.26 4.58
CA ASN A 106 -25.84 13.50 5.29
C ASN A 106 -24.82 13.28 6.41
N LEU A 107 -23.86 14.19 6.51
CA LEU A 107 -22.74 14.07 7.44
C LEU A 107 -22.96 14.92 8.68
N PHE A 108 -22.66 14.37 9.83
CA PHE A 108 -22.65 15.05 11.12
C PHE A 108 -21.32 14.83 11.87
N GLN A 109 -20.97 15.76 12.75
CA GLN A 109 -19.78 15.62 13.59
C GLN A 109 -19.98 14.51 14.62
N SER A 110 -19.00 13.64 14.73
CA SER A 110 -19.01 12.53 15.69
C SER A 110 -17.90 12.68 16.73
N GLU A 111 -18.12 12.16 17.94
CA GLU A 111 -17.10 12.03 18.96
C GLU A 111 -16.19 10.78 18.75
N THR A 112 -16.50 9.97 17.74
CA THR A 112 -15.69 8.78 17.39
C THR A 112 -14.27 9.22 17.03
N CYS A 113 -13.26 8.65 17.69
CA CYS A 113 -11.86 8.96 17.46
C CYS A 113 -11.11 7.77 16.84
N VAL A 114 -10.54 7.95 15.67
CA VAL A 114 -9.72 6.94 14.97
C VAL A 114 -8.26 7.11 15.40
N VAL A 115 -7.72 6.11 16.09
CA VAL A 115 -6.32 6.11 16.56
C VAL A 115 -5.42 5.46 15.52
N ILE A 116 -4.45 6.23 15.00
CA ILE A 116 -3.54 5.78 13.95
C ILE A 116 -2.29 5.14 14.54
N LYS A 117 -1.98 3.91 14.12
CA LYS A 117 -0.73 3.23 14.50
C LYS A 117 0.40 3.57 13.51
N ASP A 118 1.63 3.63 14.02
CA ASP A 118 2.84 3.94 13.24
C ASP A 118 3.34 2.71 12.46
N SER A 119 2.55 2.27 11.49
CA SER A 119 2.89 1.20 10.54
C SER A 119 2.08 1.34 9.26
N LYS A 120 2.52 0.68 8.15
CA LYS A 120 1.79 0.67 6.88
C LYS A 120 0.35 0.13 7.05
N GLU A 121 0.20 -0.93 7.81
CA GLU A 121 -1.11 -1.52 8.14
C GLU A 121 -1.95 -0.55 9.00
N GLY A 122 -1.30 0.18 9.91
CA GLY A 122 -1.95 1.17 10.78
C GLY A 122 -2.48 2.36 9.99
N TRP A 123 -1.74 2.85 9.00
CA TRP A 123 -2.16 3.94 8.14
C TRP A 123 -3.31 3.53 7.22
N ALA A 124 -3.17 2.39 6.52
CA ALA A 124 -4.23 1.86 5.66
C ALA A 124 -5.52 1.59 6.47
N LYS A 125 -5.40 0.94 7.63
CA LYS A 125 -6.54 0.69 8.52
C LYS A 125 -7.18 1.98 9.04
N GLY A 126 -6.37 2.99 9.34
CA GLY A 126 -6.86 4.32 9.73
C GLY A 126 -7.68 4.96 8.62
N LEU A 127 -7.18 4.95 7.38
CA LEU A 127 -7.94 5.44 6.22
C LEU A 127 -9.24 4.67 6.04
N ARG A 128 -9.21 3.33 6.10
CA ARG A 128 -10.42 2.48 6.04
C ARG A 128 -11.46 2.90 7.06
N GLN A 129 -11.05 3.13 8.32
CA GLN A 129 -11.95 3.53 9.39
C GLN A 129 -12.55 4.92 9.14
N VAL A 130 -11.74 5.90 8.73
CA VAL A 130 -12.22 7.24 8.40
C VAL A 130 -13.24 7.20 7.26
N LEU A 131 -12.93 6.50 6.16
CA LEU A 131 -13.84 6.39 5.01
C LEU A 131 -15.11 5.63 5.37
N ALA A 132 -15.03 4.54 6.14
CA ALA A 132 -16.20 3.79 6.59
C ALA A 132 -17.14 4.65 7.45
N LEU A 133 -16.59 5.48 8.34
CA LEU A 133 -17.38 6.42 9.14
C LEU A 133 -18.02 7.51 8.28
N LEU A 134 -17.31 8.05 7.29
CA LEU A 134 -17.87 9.01 6.34
C LEU A 134 -19.04 8.42 5.55
N TRP A 135 -18.92 7.16 5.09
CA TRP A 135 -20.06 6.45 4.46
C TRP A 135 -21.17 6.06 5.43
N ALA A 136 -20.90 6.02 6.74
CA ALA A 136 -21.93 5.87 7.77
C ALA A 136 -22.58 7.21 8.17
N GLY A 137 -22.14 8.33 7.62
CA GLY A 137 -22.65 9.68 7.94
C GLY A 137 -21.89 10.39 9.06
N GLU A 138 -20.79 9.81 9.56
CA GLU A 138 -20.03 10.35 10.67
C GLU A 138 -18.74 11.04 10.21
N ILE A 139 -18.47 12.25 10.68
CA ILE A 139 -17.17 12.92 10.55
C ILE A 139 -16.39 12.63 11.83
N PRO A 140 -15.42 11.68 11.82
CA PRO A 140 -14.68 11.33 13.02
C PRO A 140 -13.61 12.36 13.37
N LYS A 141 -13.13 12.26 14.61
CA LYS A 141 -11.85 12.81 15.04
C LYS A 141 -10.76 11.77 14.75
N TRP A 142 -9.49 12.19 14.70
CA TRP A 142 -8.36 11.26 14.58
C TRP A 142 -7.24 11.63 15.55
N ASP A 143 -6.58 10.60 16.07
CA ASP A 143 -5.41 10.72 16.93
C ASP A 143 -4.19 10.14 16.22
N VAL A 144 -3.25 11.00 15.90
CA VAL A 144 -1.97 10.66 15.24
C VAL A 144 -0.78 10.73 16.20
N SER A 145 -1.02 10.83 17.51
CA SER A 145 0.03 10.98 18.54
C SER A 145 1.03 9.83 18.56
N LYS A 146 0.63 8.65 18.07
CA LYS A 146 1.48 7.46 17.97
C LYS A 146 2.32 7.40 16.70
N VAL A 147 2.07 8.29 15.72
CA VAL A 147 2.83 8.34 14.47
C VAL A 147 4.16 9.05 14.74
N ARG A 148 5.25 8.45 14.24
CA ARG A 148 6.60 9.02 14.39
C ARG A 148 6.69 10.43 13.82
N PRO A 149 7.50 11.30 14.42
CA PRO A 149 7.66 12.67 13.96
C PRO A 149 8.41 12.74 12.62
N ALA A 150 8.22 13.84 11.92
CA ALA A 150 8.99 14.14 10.71
C ALA A 150 10.50 14.09 10.97
N GLY A 151 11.24 13.57 10.01
CA GLY A 151 12.71 13.43 10.09
C GLY A 151 13.19 12.15 10.79
N ALA A 152 12.35 11.37 11.44
CA ALA A 152 12.72 10.07 12.01
C ALA A 152 13.22 9.11 10.92
N ARG A 153 14.23 8.27 11.23
CA ARG A 153 14.77 7.31 10.27
C ARG A 153 13.75 6.20 9.96
N LEU A 154 13.58 5.90 8.68
CA LEU A 154 12.83 4.73 8.22
C LEU A 154 13.70 3.47 8.37
N LYS A 155 13.09 2.37 8.86
CA LYS A 155 13.83 1.14 9.19
C LYS A 155 14.04 0.22 7.98
N THR A 156 13.17 0.28 6.98
CA THR A 156 13.10 -0.74 5.91
C THR A 156 13.78 -0.28 4.62
N PHE A 157 13.38 0.87 4.06
CA PHE A 157 13.88 1.35 2.77
C PHE A 157 14.91 2.49 2.88
N GLY A 158 15.27 2.87 4.10
CA GLY A 158 16.07 4.07 4.32
C GLY A 158 15.28 5.36 4.10
N GLY A 159 15.92 6.51 4.32
CA GLY A 159 15.24 7.80 4.23
C GLY A 159 14.67 8.27 5.58
N ARG A 160 13.83 9.29 5.51
CA ARG A 160 13.25 9.95 6.68
C ARG A 160 11.72 9.99 6.58
N ALA A 161 11.05 9.83 7.71
CA ALA A 161 9.60 9.92 7.81
C ALA A 161 9.11 11.35 7.56
N SER A 162 7.95 11.50 6.92
CA SER A 162 7.24 12.78 6.75
C SER A 162 6.56 13.27 8.03
N GLY A 163 6.36 12.37 9.00
CA GLY A 163 5.48 12.63 10.13
C GLY A 163 4.00 12.47 9.75
N PRO A 164 3.09 12.86 10.64
CA PRO A 164 1.64 12.66 10.45
C PRO A 164 0.98 13.66 9.50
N ALA A 165 1.63 14.77 9.13
CA ALA A 165 0.99 15.87 8.38
C ALA A 165 0.36 15.43 7.05
N PRO A 166 1.01 14.63 6.16
CA PRO A 166 0.41 14.20 4.92
C PRO A 166 -0.86 13.34 5.12
N LEU A 167 -0.88 12.53 6.18
CA LEU A 167 -2.05 11.70 6.50
C LEU A 167 -3.22 12.55 7.01
N ILE A 168 -2.94 13.58 7.81
CA ILE A 168 -3.95 14.55 8.27
C ILE A 168 -4.55 15.29 7.07
N ASP A 169 -3.71 15.71 6.13
CA ASP A 169 -4.15 16.36 4.89
C ASP A 169 -5.06 15.46 4.06
N LEU A 170 -4.74 14.17 3.94
CA LEU A 170 -5.59 13.21 3.27
C LEU A 170 -6.95 13.08 3.96
N PHE A 171 -7.00 12.99 5.28
CA PHE A 171 -8.26 12.89 6.02
C PHE A 171 -9.12 14.15 5.85
N ASN A 172 -8.51 15.33 5.94
CA ASN A 172 -9.19 16.61 5.68
C ASN A 172 -9.72 16.68 4.25
N PHE A 173 -8.93 16.23 3.27
CA PHE A 173 -9.33 16.17 1.87
C PHE A 173 -10.53 15.23 1.69
N ALA A 174 -10.48 14.01 2.28
CA ALA A 174 -11.57 13.05 2.23
C ALA A 174 -12.86 13.65 2.83
N VAL A 175 -12.79 14.27 4.02
CA VAL A 175 -13.94 14.92 4.64
C VAL A 175 -14.53 16.00 3.74
N THR A 176 -13.69 16.82 3.11
CA THR A 176 -14.14 17.89 2.20
C THR A 176 -14.85 17.31 0.98
N THR A 177 -14.27 16.29 0.34
CA THR A 177 -14.84 15.60 -0.82
C THR A 177 -16.18 14.97 -0.48
N PHE A 178 -16.28 14.28 0.65
CA PHE A 178 -17.54 13.67 1.09
C PHE A 178 -18.62 14.70 1.43
N LYS A 179 -18.26 15.84 2.04
CA LYS A 179 -19.20 16.94 2.28
C LYS A 179 -19.82 17.48 0.98
N GLN A 180 -19.04 17.55 -0.08
CA GLN A 180 -19.51 17.99 -1.40
C GLN A 180 -20.38 16.94 -2.10
N ALA A 181 -20.24 15.67 -1.74
CA ALA A 181 -20.94 14.53 -2.34
C ALA A 181 -22.19 14.09 -1.56
N GLN A 182 -22.60 14.81 -0.50
CA GLN A 182 -23.77 14.43 0.30
C GLN A 182 -25.02 14.25 -0.57
N GLY A 183 -25.77 13.17 -0.34
CA GLY A 183 -26.99 12.81 -1.07
C GLY A 183 -26.75 12.14 -2.43
N ARG A 184 -25.49 11.87 -2.82
CA ARG A 184 -25.13 11.19 -4.06
C ARG A 184 -23.87 10.33 -3.88
N ARG A 185 -23.54 9.53 -4.90
CA ARG A 185 -22.23 8.85 -4.96
C ARG A 185 -21.11 9.82 -5.30
N LEU A 186 -19.89 9.41 -4.91
CA LEU A 186 -18.69 10.05 -5.42
C LEU A 186 -18.65 9.91 -6.95
N SER A 187 -18.31 10.98 -7.64
CA SER A 187 -18.10 11.00 -9.09
C SER A 187 -16.74 10.39 -9.45
N SER A 188 -16.54 10.08 -10.74
CA SER A 188 -15.24 9.56 -11.23
C SER A 188 -14.08 10.49 -10.85
N ILE A 189 -14.26 11.80 -10.98
CA ILE A 189 -13.19 12.76 -10.66
C ILE A 189 -12.92 12.83 -9.15
N GLU A 190 -13.93 12.77 -8.30
CA GLU A 190 -13.76 12.75 -6.85
C GLU A 190 -13.06 11.48 -6.38
N CYS A 191 -13.40 10.32 -6.97
CA CYS A 191 -12.68 9.07 -6.72
C CYS A 191 -11.23 9.14 -7.20
N HIS A 192 -11.00 9.68 -8.40
CA HIS A 192 -9.67 9.88 -8.97
C HIS A 192 -8.81 10.76 -8.06
N ASP A 193 -9.32 11.92 -7.64
CA ASP A 193 -8.59 12.88 -6.83
C ASP A 193 -8.27 12.32 -5.45
N LEU A 194 -9.17 11.51 -4.86
CA LEU A 194 -8.92 10.82 -3.61
C LEU A 194 -7.81 9.76 -3.77
N MET A 195 -7.80 9.00 -4.88
CA MET A 195 -6.73 8.05 -5.19
C MET A 195 -5.38 8.77 -5.41
N CYS A 196 -5.37 9.89 -6.11
CA CYS A 196 -4.17 10.71 -6.31
C CYS A 196 -3.65 11.26 -4.97
N LYS A 197 -4.55 11.71 -4.09
CA LYS A 197 -4.19 12.20 -2.75
C LYS A 197 -3.59 11.10 -1.88
N ILE A 198 -4.07 9.86 -2.00
CA ILE A 198 -3.46 8.68 -1.36
C ILE A 198 -2.02 8.46 -1.88
N GLY A 199 -1.82 8.55 -3.20
CA GLY A 199 -0.50 8.46 -3.81
C GLY A 199 0.48 9.52 -3.30
N GLU A 200 0.01 10.76 -3.20
CA GLU A 200 0.79 11.88 -2.65
C GLU A 200 1.29 11.58 -1.21
N VAL A 201 0.40 11.07 -0.36
CA VAL A 201 0.75 10.71 1.03
C VAL A 201 1.89 9.71 1.07
N VAL A 202 1.88 8.70 0.19
CA VAL A 202 2.92 7.66 0.16
C VAL A 202 4.24 8.22 -0.36
N VAL A 203 4.22 9.04 -1.41
CA VAL A 203 5.44 9.65 -1.99
C VAL A 203 6.08 10.62 -1.01
N VAL A 204 5.29 11.48 -0.37
CA VAL A 204 5.78 12.47 0.61
C VAL A 204 6.07 11.80 1.96
N GLY A 205 5.27 10.77 2.32
CA GLY A 205 5.40 10.04 3.59
C GLY A 205 6.59 9.11 3.68
N GLY A 206 7.17 8.74 2.55
CA GLY A 206 8.16 7.68 2.44
C GLY A 206 7.51 6.29 2.62
N CYS A 207 8.13 5.26 2.07
CA CYS A 207 7.71 3.88 2.33
C CYS A 207 8.04 3.52 3.77
N LEU A 208 7.05 3.17 4.55
CA LEU A 208 7.18 2.76 5.97
C LEU A 208 7.84 1.40 6.14
#